data_f4721bcfc14cd712dbff4bd1e4e15158
#
_entry.id   f4721bcfc14cd712dbff4bd1e4e15158
#
_cell.length_a   1.000
_cell.length_b   1.000
_cell.length_c   1.000
_cell.angle_alpha   90.00
_cell.angle_beta   90.00
_cell.angle_gamma   90.00
#
_symmetry.space_group_name_H-M   'P 1'
#
loop_
_entity.id
_entity.type
_entity.pdbx_description
1 polymer ?
#
loop_
_entity_poly.entity_id
_entity_poly.type
_entity_poly.pdbx_seq_one_letter_code
_entity_poly.pdbx_strand_id
1 'polypeptide(L)'
;MTTEKPKPATIPNGVKFAFGGLAGMGATLFVQPLDLVKNRMQLSGTSGKKEYRSSFHALRSIVANEGLFAVYNGLSAGLARQASYTTTRLGIYTWLFEMASKDGAPSFATKAVLGMSAGAVGSFVGNPTEVALIRMTGDGRLPVEQRRNYKNVFDAIIRIFREEGLTALWRGCGPTVGRAMVVNAAQLATYSQAKQAILSSGYVKDGIFCHFLSSMISGLATTIASMPVDIAKTRIQNMRIIDGKPEYKGAIDVLSKVVKNEGFFSLWKGFTPYYMRLGPHTVITFIILEQMNAGYYKFVLGVSGHQTL
;
A
#
# COMPACT_ATOMS: atom_id res chain seq x y z
N MET A 1 19.46 11.78 -49.53
CA MET A 1 19.27 12.46 -48.22
C MET A 1 18.17 11.70 -47.49
N THR A 2 18.55 10.78 -46.61
CA THR A 2 17.61 10.07 -45.75
C THR A 2 17.22 10.99 -44.62
N THR A 3 16.01 11.54 -44.69
CA THR A 3 15.41 12.29 -43.57
C THR A 3 15.14 11.35 -42.43
N GLU A 4 16.05 11.31 -41.46
CA GLU A 4 15.80 10.66 -40.15
C GLU A 4 14.56 11.31 -39.53
N LYS A 5 13.49 10.53 -39.37
CA LYS A 5 12.33 10.99 -38.63
C LYS A 5 12.78 11.32 -37.19
N PRO A 6 12.48 12.51 -36.67
CA PRO A 6 12.86 12.88 -35.31
C PRO A 6 12.33 11.83 -34.33
N LYS A 7 13.20 11.30 -33.48
CA LYS A 7 12.80 10.37 -32.41
C LYS A 7 11.67 11.01 -31.62
N PRO A 8 10.57 10.30 -31.35
CA PRO A 8 9.48 10.87 -30.57
C PRO A 8 10.03 11.33 -29.22
N ALA A 9 9.73 12.57 -28.87
CA ALA A 9 10.13 13.16 -27.59
C ALA A 9 9.52 12.33 -26.46
N THR A 10 10.34 11.65 -25.70
CA THR A 10 9.90 10.77 -24.60
C THR A 10 10.22 11.40 -23.26
N ILE A 11 9.33 11.25 -22.30
CA ILE A 11 9.54 11.73 -20.92
C ILE A 11 10.74 10.98 -20.33
N PRO A 12 11.76 11.67 -19.77
CA PRO A 12 12.89 11.04 -19.11
C PRO A 12 12.45 10.14 -17.96
N ASN A 13 13.15 9.02 -17.75
CA ASN A 13 12.79 8.04 -16.72
C ASN A 13 12.69 8.65 -15.31
N GLY A 14 13.62 9.56 -14.95
CA GLY A 14 13.57 10.27 -13.66
C GLY A 14 12.28 11.07 -13.46
N VAL A 15 11.77 11.71 -14.52
CA VAL A 15 10.51 12.49 -14.48
C VAL A 15 9.32 11.53 -14.34
N LYS A 16 9.31 10.38 -15.05
CA LYS A 16 8.28 9.36 -14.89
C LYS A 16 8.20 8.82 -13.45
N PHE A 17 9.35 8.60 -12.82
CA PHE A 17 9.40 8.20 -11.41
C PHE A 17 8.84 9.26 -10.47
N ALA A 18 9.24 10.51 -10.67
CA ALA A 18 8.72 11.63 -9.88
C ALA A 18 7.19 11.76 -10.04
N PHE A 19 6.69 11.67 -11.26
CA PHE A 19 5.25 11.74 -11.55
C PHE A 19 4.49 10.57 -10.93
N GLY A 20 5.01 9.34 -11.03
CA GLY A 20 4.42 8.18 -10.38
C GLY A 20 4.36 8.33 -8.85
N GLY A 21 5.41 8.85 -8.24
CA GLY A 21 5.45 9.15 -6.81
C GLY A 21 4.43 10.22 -6.40
N LEU A 22 4.41 11.36 -7.10
CA LEU A 22 3.50 12.46 -6.83
C LEU A 22 2.03 12.07 -7.08
N ALA A 23 1.76 11.32 -8.16
CA ALA A 23 0.41 10.81 -8.43
C ALA A 23 -0.07 9.88 -7.31
N GLY A 24 0.77 8.97 -6.83
CA GLY A 24 0.46 8.11 -5.70
C GLY A 24 0.26 8.88 -4.38
N MET A 25 1.05 9.93 -4.14
CA MET A 25 0.85 10.83 -3.00
C MET A 25 -0.48 11.59 -3.10
N GLY A 26 -0.81 12.12 -4.29
CA GLY A 26 -2.10 12.76 -4.56
C GLY A 26 -3.28 11.82 -4.30
N ALA A 27 -3.22 10.58 -4.81
CA ALA A 27 -4.24 9.58 -4.55
C ALA A 27 -4.36 9.26 -3.04
N THR A 28 -3.24 9.23 -2.30
CA THR A 28 -3.24 8.98 -0.85
C THR A 28 -4.05 10.04 -0.09
N LEU A 29 -4.04 11.31 -0.51
CA LEU A 29 -4.86 12.37 0.12
C LEU A 29 -6.35 11.99 0.12
N PHE A 30 -6.85 11.42 -0.97
CA PHE A 30 -8.27 11.05 -1.10
C PHE A 30 -8.62 9.76 -0.37
N VAL A 31 -7.70 8.80 -0.32
CA VAL A 31 -7.99 7.49 0.28
C VAL A 31 -7.59 7.38 1.76
N GLN A 32 -6.92 8.39 2.30
CA GLN A 32 -6.49 8.41 3.72
C GLN A 32 -7.59 8.07 4.72
N PRO A 33 -8.83 8.57 4.60
CA PRO A 33 -9.91 8.17 5.51
C PRO A 33 -10.18 6.67 5.53
N LEU A 34 -10.12 6.01 4.36
CA LEU A 34 -10.31 4.57 4.25
C LEU A 34 -9.13 3.79 4.87
N ASP A 35 -7.91 4.30 4.68
CA ASP A 35 -6.71 3.72 5.30
C ASP A 35 -6.73 3.83 6.82
N LEU A 36 -7.15 4.97 7.35
CA LEU A 36 -7.32 5.15 8.78
C LEU A 36 -8.35 4.16 9.35
N VAL A 37 -9.53 4.07 8.73
CA VAL A 37 -10.58 3.14 9.16
C VAL A 37 -10.09 1.70 9.11
N LYS A 38 -9.42 1.30 8.01
CA LYS A 38 -8.81 -0.04 7.88
C LYS A 38 -7.88 -0.33 9.05
N ASN A 39 -6.90 0.54 9.29
CA ASN A 39 -5.89 0.34 10.32
C ASN A 39 -6.52 0.25 11.72
N ARG A 40 -7.47 1.12 12.04
CA ARG A 40 -8.18 1.07 13.32
C ARG A 40 -9.03 -0.18 13.49
N MET A 41 -9.68 -0.66 12.43
CA MET A 41 -10.40 -1.93 12.48
C MET A 41 -9.47 -3.12 12.71
N GLN A 42 -8.30 -3.16 12.07
CA GLN A 42 -7.30 -4.21 12.26
C GLN A 42 -6.71 -4.21 13.68
N LEU A 43 -6.59 -3.04 14.28
CA LEU A 43 -6.14 -2.88 15.66
C LEU A 43 -7.26 -3.09 16.70
N SER A 44 -8.53 -3.07 16.29
CA SER A 44 -9.67 -3.30 17.19
C SER A 44 -9.66 -4.72 17.72
N GLY A 45 -9.85 -4.87 19.03
CA GLY A 45 -9.81 -6.16 19.73
C GLY A 45 -8.49 -6.45 20.45
N THR A 46 -7.41 -5.68 20.23
CA THR A 46 -6.16 -5.84 20.98
C THR A 46 -6.34 -5.61 22.48
N SER A 47 -7.28 -4.77 22.89
CA SER A 47 -7.65 -4.53 24.30
C SER A 47 -8.76 -5.46 24.83
N GLY A 48 -9.07 -6.55 24.13
CA GLY A 48 -10.11 -7.51 24.53
C GLY A 48 -11.54 -7.06 24.26
N LYS A 49 -11.77 -5.82 23.81
CA LYS A 49 -13.10 -5.30 23.47
C LYS A 49 -13.18 -5.00 21.97
N LYS A 50 -14.30 -5.41 21.35
CA LYS A 50 -14.61 -5.05 19.95
C LYS A 50 -15.08 -3.60 19.88
N GLU A 51 -14.20 -2.70 19.44
CA GLU A 51 -14.47 -1.25 19.43
C GLU A 51 -15.42 -0.85 18.29
N TYR A 52 -15.31 -1.49 17.14
CA TYR A 52 -16.08 -1.14 15.94
C TYR A 52 -16.87 -2.34 15.42
N ARG A 53 -18.17 -2.10 15.13
CA ARG A 53 -19.08 -3.12 14.55
C ARG A 53 -18.95 -3.25 13.03
N SER A 54 -18.69 -2.14 12.35
CA SER A 54 -18.54 -2.05 10.89
C SER A 54 -17.61 -0.89 10.51
N SER A 55 -17.21 -0.82 9.25
CA SER A 55 -16.38 0.27 8.72
C SER A 55 -17.08 1.63 8.79
N PHE A 56 -18.38 1.65 8.51
CA PHE A 56 -19.18 2.87 8.61
C PHE A 56 -19.34 3.33 10.08
N HIS A 57 -19.57 2.40 10.99
CA HIS A 57 -19.59 2.68 12.42
C HIS A 57 -18.23 3.23 12.90
N ALA A 58 -17.13 2.67 12.43
CA ALA A 58 -15.79 3.16 12.74
C ALA A 58 -15.60 4.61 12.26
N LEU A 59 -15.93 4.90 11.00
CA LEU A 59 -15.83 6.25 10.44
C LEU A 59 -16.67 7.26 11.23
N ARG A 60 -17.94 6.94 11.49
CA ARG A 60 -18.85 7.80 12.26
C ARG A 60 -18.34 8.03 13.69
N SER A 61 -17.84 6.98 14.34
CA SER A 61 -17.29 7.07 15.70
C SER A 61 -16.04 7.96 15.74
N ILE A 62 -15.15 7.86 14.75
CA ILE A 62 -13.96 8.70 14.64
C ILE A 62 -14.34 10.17 14.49
N VAL A 63 -15.25 10.47 13.56
CA VAL A 63 -15.70 11.85 13.32
C VAL A 63 -16.42 12.44 14.54
N ALA A 64 -17.26 11.64 15.20
CA ALA A 64 -18.01 12.09 16.37
C ALA A 64 -17.12 12.34 17.61
N ASN A 65 -16.12 11.49 17.84
CA ASN A 65 -15.32 11.55 19.07
C ASN A 65 -14.00 12.36 18.92
N GLU A 66 -13.46 12.45 17.71
CA GLU A 66 -12.15 13.06 17.45
C GLU A 66 -12.23 14.24 16.48
N GLY A 67 -13.39 14.46 15.86
CA GLY A 67 -13.62 15.53 14.89
C GLY A 67 -13.36 15.12 13.45
N LEU A 68 -13.82 15.96 12.51
CA LEU A 68 -13.77 15.67 11.07
C LEU A 68 -12.33 15.51 10.55
N PHE A 69 -11.39 16.34 11.02
CA PHE A 69 -10.00 16.30 10.56
C PHE A 69 -9.21 15.08 11.09
N ALA A 70 -9.72 14.39 12.09
CA ALA A 70 -9.08 13.19 12.63
C ALA A 70 -8.98 12.04 11.60
N VAL A 71 -9.81 12.05 10.55
CA VAL A 71 -9.73 11.07 9.46
C VAL A 71 -8.43 11.19 8.64
N TYR A 72 -7.71 12.30 8.77
CA TYR A 72 -6.41 12.54 8.17
C TYR A 72 -5.23 12.32 9.12
N ASN A 73 -5.47 11.79 10.32
CA ASN A 73 -4.38 11.43 11.23
C ASN A 73 -3.45 10.41 10.56
N GLY A 74 -2.14 10.69 10.64
CA GLY A 74 -1.11 9.89 9.99
C GLY A 74 -0.87 10.21 8.51
N LEU A 75 -1.54 11.21 7.92
CA LEU A 75 -1.35 11.60 6.52
C LEU A 75 0.13 11.86 6.18
N SER A 76 0.86 12.59 7.02
CA SER A 76 2.29 12.85 6.79
C SER A 76 3.11 11.58 6.69
N ALA A 77 2.81 10.57 7.51
CA ALA A 77 3.45 9.27 7.45
C ALA A 77 3.01 8.46 6.23
N GLY A 78 1.74 8.57 5.83
CA GLY A 78 1.22 7.97 4.58
C GLY A 78 1.92 8.50 3.34
N LEU A 79 2.09 9.83 3.24
CA LEU A 79 2.81 10.49 2.15
C LEU A 79 4.30 10.10 2.14
N ALA A 80 4.96 10.13 3.29
CA ALA A 80 6.36 9.73 3.41
C ALA A 80 6.56 8.24 3.06
N ARG A 81 5.64 7.37 3.46
CA ARG A 81 5.65 5.96 3.07
C ARG A 81 5.48 5.80 1.57
N GLN A 82 4.54 6.51 0.97
CA GLN A 82 4.34 6.47 -0.48
C GLN A 82 5.59 6.92 -1.23
N ALA A 83 6.22 8.00 -0.81
CA ALA A 83 7.46 8.49 -1.40
C ALA A 83 8.60 7.48 -1.25
N SER A 84 8.92 7.04 -0.02
CA SER A 84 10.05 6.15 0.24
C SER A 84 9.88 4.77 -0.39
N TYR A 85 8.73 4.12 -0.17
CA TYR A 85 8.45 2.77 -0.68
C TYR A 85 8.38 2.74 -2.21
N THR A 86 7.60 3.65 -2.82
CA THR A 86 7.37 3.64 -4.28
C THR A 86 8.65 3.97 -5.04
N THR A 87 9.38 5.00 -4.60
CA THR A 87 10.64 5.40 -5.24
C THR A 87 11.69 4.28 -5.17
N THR A 88 11.87 3.69 -3.98
CA THR A 88 12.82 2.59 -3.81
C THR A 88 12.43 1.38 -4.63
N ARG A 89 11.16 0.96 -4.58
CA ARG A 89 10.66 -0.19 -5.34
C ARG A 89 10.84 0.00 -6.85
N LEU A 90 10.44 1.15 -7.38
CA LEU A 90 10.55 1.43 -8.81
C LEU A 90 12.02 1.56 -9.23
N GLY A 91 12.86 2.26 -8.47
CA GLY A 91 14.28 2.39 -8.75
C GLY A 91 15.00 1.04 -8.80
N ILE A 92 14.80 0.21 -7.78
CA ILE A 92 15.40 -1.14 -7.71
C ILE A 92 14.85 -2.04 -8.83
N TYR A 93 13.53 -1.98 -9.10
CA TYR A 93 12.95 -2.79 -10.19
C TYR A 93 13.56 -2.40 -11.55
N THR A 94 13.66 -1.11 -11.86
CA THR A 94 14.23 -0.64 -13.13
C THR A 94 15.69 -1.04 -13.26
N TRP A 95 16.48 -0.84 -12.22
CA TRP A 95 17.88 -1.23 -12.22
C TRP A 95 18.07 -2.74 -12.43
N LEU A 96 17.34 -3.57 -11.70
CA LEU A 96 17.37 -5.02 -11.86
C LEU A 96 16.87 -5.46 -13.25
N PHE A 97 15.83 -4.79 -13.75
CA PHE A 97 15.27 -5.09 -15.07
C PHE A 97 16.27 -4.76 -16.20
N GLU A 98 16.94 -3.61 -16.12
CA GLU A 98 17.99 -3.22 -17.06
C GLU A 98 19.15 -4.23 -17.06
N MET A 99 19.56 -4.70 -15.86
CA MET A 99 20.59 -5.75 -15.75
C MET A 99 20.14 -7.07 -16.41
N ALA A 100 18.91 -7.49 -16.14
CA ALA A 100 18.38 -8.76 -16.67
C ALA A 100 18.03 -8.70 -18.17
N SER A 101 17.92 -7.50 -18.74
CA SER A 101 17.58 -7.31 -20.15
C SER A 101 18.79 -7.24 -21.07
N LYS A 102 20.03 -7.32 -20.54
CA LYS A 102 21.26 -7.26 -21.34
C LYS A 102 21.37 -8.42 -22.34
N ASP A 103 20.90 -9.60 -21.95
CA ASP A 103 20.99 -10.82 -22.76
C ASP A 103 19.67 -11.16 -23.49
N GLY A 104 18.72 -10.21 -23.53
CA GLY A 104 17.42 -10.38 -24.15
C GLY A 104 16.25 -10.01 -23.24
N ALA A 105 15.03 -10.10 -23.76
CA ALA A 105 13.83 -9.76 -22.98
C ALA A 105 13.61 -10.76 -21.83
N PRO A 106 13.57 -10.32 -20.55
CA PRO A 106 13.39 -11.22 -19.42
C PRO A 106 12.08 -11.99 -19.47
N SER A 107 12.11 -13.25 -19.07
CA SER A 107 10.92 -14.11 -18.97
C SER A 107 9.92 -13.55 -17.94
N PHE A 108 8.68 -14.03 -18.02
CA PHE A 108 7.64 -13.65 -17.04
C PHE A 108 8.05 -14.02 -15.60
N ALA A 109 8.64 -15.21 -15.40
CA ALA A 109 9.13 -15.65 -14.11
C ALA A 109 10.25 -14.74 -13.58
N THR A 110 11.19 -14.35 -14.44
CA THR A 110 12.24 -13.39 -14.09
C THR A 110 11.64 -12.05 -13.65
N LYS A 111 10.72 -11.48 -14.42
CA LYS A 111 10.02 -10.22 -14.05
C LYS A 111 9.33 -10.31 -12.71
N ALA A 112 8.70 -11.46 -12.41
CA ALA A 112 8.05 -11.68 -11.11
C ALA A 112 9.08 -11.69 -9.96
N VAL A 113 10.21 -12.39 -10.12
CA VAL A 113 11.28 -12.41 -9.12
C VAL A 113 11.88 -11.02 -8.91
N LEU A 114 12.15 -10.28 -9.99
CA LEU A 114 12.64 -8.90 -9.90
C LEU A 114 11.66 -7.99 -9.16
N GLY A 115 10.36 -8.13 -9.45
CA GLY A 115 9.29 -7.38 -8.75
C GLY A 115 9.19 -7.72 -7.27
N MET A 116 9.34 -8.99 -6.90
CA MET A 116 9.36 -9.42 -5.49
C MET A 116 10.60 -8.88 -4.76
N SER A 117 11.78 -8.97 -5.38
CA SER A 117 13.03 -8.43 -4.80
C SER A 117 12.96 -6.92 -4.60
N ALA A 118 12.52 -6.18 -5.61
CA ALA A 118 12.32 -4.74 -5.52
C ALA A 118 11.29 -4.36 -4.45
N GLY A 119 10.21 -5.14 -4.32
CA GLY A 119 9.20 -4.98 -3.28
C GLY A 119 9.75 -5.24 -1.88
N ALA A 120 10.60 -6.24 -1.71
CA ALA A 120 11.25 -6.54 -0.43
C ALA A 120 12.19 -5.40 0.02
N VAL A 121 13.05 -4.93 -0.88
CA VAL A 121 13.95 -3.79 -0.59
C VAL A 121 13.15 -2.51 -0.32
N GLY A 122 12.12 -2.23 -1.13
CA GLY A 122 11.22 -1.10 -0.90
C GLY A 122 10.51 -1.18 0.45
N SER A 123 10.07 -2.38 0.85
CA SER A 123 9.46 -2.61 2.15
C SER A 123 10.43 -2.38 3.31
N PHE A 124 11.67 -2.79 3.15
CA PHE A 124 12.71 -2.57 4.17
C PHE A 124 13.00 -1.08 4.36
N VAL A 125 13.21 -0.34 3.27
CA VAL A 125 13.48 1.11 3.32
C VAL A 125 12.23 1.90 3.78
N GLY A 126 11.04 1.48 3.38
CA GLY A 126 9.77 2.12 3.75
C GLY A 126 9.25 1.74 5.15
N ASN A 127 9.84 0.75 5.83
CA ASN A 127 9.31 0.25 7.10
C ASN A 127 9.25 1.29 8.22
N PRO A 128 10.25 2.17 8.41
CA PRO A 128 10.18 3.22 9.42
C PRO A 128 8.97 4.14 9.27
N THR A 129 8.69 4.58 8.05
CA THR A 129 7.53 5.43 7.76
C THR A 129 6.21 4.67 7.91
N GLU A 130 6.22 3.38 7.65
CA GLU A 130 5.05 2.53 7.83
C GLU A 130 4.73 2.27 9.30
N VAL A 131 5.74 2.02 10.13
CA VAL A 131 5.56 1.92 11.59
C VAL A 131 5.02 3.23 12.16
N ALA A 132 5.55 4.36 11.73
CA ALA A 132 5.03 5.68 12.10
C ALA A 132 3.56 5.84 11.68
N LEU A 133 3.21 5.47 10.44
CA LEU A 133 1.83 5.52 9.92
C LEU A 133 0.86 4.70 10.78
N ILE A 134 1.19 3.44 11.07
CA ILE A 134 0.33 2.55 11.86
C ILE A 134 0.15 3.08 13.28
N ARG A 135 1.20 3.62 13.90
CA ARG A 135 1.12 4.19 15.23
C ARG A 135 0.33 5.50 15.27
N MET A 136 0.53 6.39 14.31
CA MET A 136 -0.22 7.66 14.21
C MET A 136 -1.71 7.41 13.94
N THR A 137 -2.04 6.50 13.02
CA THR A 137 -3.44 6.16 12.71
C THR A 137 -4.13 5.44 13.86
N GLY A 138 -3.41 4.63 14.63
CA GLY A 138 -3.91 3.89 15.78
C GLY A 138 -4.01 4.69 17.07
N ASP A 139 -3.38 5.86 17.15
CA ASP A 139 -3.21 6.59 18.41
C ASP A 139 -4.53 7.09 19.01
N GLY A 140 -5.46 7.57 18.19
CA GLY A 140 -6.75 8.07 18.64
C GLY A 140 -7.68 7.01 19.28
N ARG A 141 -7.39 5.71 19.12
CA ARG A 141 -8.11 4.62 19.80
C ARG A 141 -7.78 4.53 21.29
N LEU A 142 -6.64 5.07 21.67
CA LEU A 142 -6.14 4.95 23.03
C LEU A 142 -6.82 5.97 23.95
N PRO A 143 -6.98 5.66 25.24
CA PRO A 143 -7.33 6.65 26.24
C PRO A 143 -6.39 7.86 26.16
N VAL A 144 -6.90 9.04 26.45
CA VAL A 144 -6.15 10.32 26.31
C VAL A 144 -4.77 10.26 26.99
N GLU A 145 -4.71 9.65 28.17
CA GLU A 145 -3.48 9.49 28.98
C GLU A 145 -2.42 8.57 28.32
N GLN A 146 -2.86 7.67 27.41
CA GLN A 146 -2.00 6.70 26.76
C GLN A 146 -1.66 7.07 25.32
N ARG A 147 -2.18 8.20 24.84
CA ARG A 147 -1.91 8.66 23.47
C ARG A 147 -0.46 9.12 23.33
N ARG A 148 0.15 8.73 22.21
CA ARG A 148 1.51 9.14 21.88
C ARG A 148 1.56 10.58 21.37
N ASN A 149 0.47 11.07 20.77
CA ASN A 149 0.29 12.44 20.26
C ASN A 149 1.44 12.88 19.35
N TYR A 150 1.78 12.06 18.35
CA TYR A 150 2.80 12.42 17.35
C TYR A 150 2.34 13.58 16.49
N LYS A 151 3.17 14.60 16.32
CA LYS A 151 2.88 15.80 15.52
C LYS A 151 2.95 15.52 14.01
N ASN A 152 3.97 14.78 13.57
CA ASN A 152 4.20 14.42 12.17
C ASN A 152 5.10 13.17 12.09
N VAL A 153 5.38 12.72 10.85
CA VAL A 153 6.18 11.51 10.61
C VAL A 153 7.60 11.59 11.18
N PHE A 154 8.24 12.74 11.13
CA PHE A 154 9.60 12.94 11.63
C PHE A 154 9.63 12.86 13.17
N ASP A 155 8.69 13.53 13.83
CA ASP A 155 8.51 13.44 15.28
C ASP A 155 8.27 11.99 15.70
N ALA A 156 7.39 11.28 14.99
CA ALA A 156 7.11 9.87 15.26
C ALA A 156 8.37 9.00 15.13
N ILE A 157 9.13 9.11 14.03
CA ILE A 157 10.35 8.32 13.80
C ILE A 157 11.41 8.62 14.87
N ILE A 158 11.66 9.91 15.18
CA ILE A 158 12.66 10.33 16.17
C ILE A 158 12.28 9.82 17.57
N ARG A 159 11.01 9.96 17.97
CA ARG A 159 10.56 9.49 19.28
C ARG A 159 10.57 7.97 19.37
N ILE A 160 10.16 7.24 18.33
CA ILE A 160 10.27 5.77 18.29
C ILE A 160 11.73 5.35 18.46
N PHE A 161 12.65 6.01 17.75
CA PHE A 161 14.08 5.73 17.87
C PHE A 161 14.61 5.98 19.27
N ARG A 162 14.25 7.11 19.89
CA ARG A 162 14.72 7.49 21.24
C ARG A 162 14.10 6.66 22.36
N GLU A 163 12.80 6.34 22.25
CA GLU A 163 12.05 5.66 23.31
C GLU A 163 12.17 4.12 23.25
N GLU A 164 12.27 3.56 22.03
CA GLU A 164 12.22 2.09 21.83
C GLU A 164 13.45 1.53 21.09
N GLY A 165 14.35 2.39 20.64
CA GLY A 165 15.57 2.02 19.93
C GLY A 165 15.39 1.81 18.42
N LEU A 166 16.53 1.63 17.72
CA LEU A 166 16.59 1.54 16.25
C LEU A 166 15.79 0.36 15.70
N THR A 167 15.83 -0.79 16.35
CA THR A 167 15.16 -2.02 15.91
C THR A 167 13.64 -1.89 15.90
N ALA A 168 13.07 -0.98 16.69
CA ALA A 168 11.63 -0.72 16.71
C ALA A 168 11.10 -0.19 15.39
N LEU A 169 11.92 0.53 14.62
CA LEU A 169 11.57 1.05 13.30
C LEU A 169 11.43 -0.05 12.24
N TRP A 170 12.01 -1.22 12.46
CA TRP A 170 11.88 -2.40 11.59
C TRP A 170 10.95 -3.47 12.15
N ARG A 171 10.20 -3.19 13.22
CA ARG A 171 9.16 -4.10 13.71
C ARG A 171 8.12 -4.37 12.61
N GLY A 172 7.81 -5.64 12.40
CA GLY A 172 6.87 -6.04 11.36
C GLY A 172 7.43 -6.05 9.95
N CYS A 173 8.75 -5.84 9.74
CA CYS A 173 9.37 -5.94 8.43
C CYS A 173 9.18 -7.33 7.81
N GLY A 174 9.36 -8.42 8.57
CA GLY A 174 9.12 -9.78 8.10
C GLY A 174 7.70 -10.00 7.57
N PRO A 175 6.64 -9.75 8.36
CA PRO A 175 5.26 -9.76 7.87
C PRO A 175 5.01 -8.82 6.68
N THR A 176 5.70 -7.67 6.59
CA THR A 176 5.57 -6.76 5.44
C THR A 176 6.10 -7.38 4.16
N VAL A 177 7.26 -8.02 4.21
CA VAL A 177 7.85 -8.76 3.07
C VAL A 177 6.96 -9.96 2.73
N GLY A 178 6.54 -10.76 3.72
CA GLY A 178 5.63 -11.88 3.52
C GLY A 178 4.32 -11.46 2.86
N ARG A 179 3.75 -10.33 3.26
CA ARG A 179 2.59 -9.74 2.60
C ARG A 179 2.86 -9.43 1.13
N ALA A 180 3.99 -8.81 0.81
CA ALA A 180 4.34 -8.49 -0.58
C ALA A 180 4.43 -9.76 -1.43
N MET A 181 4.97 -10.86 -0.90
CA MET A 181 5.03 -12.15 -1.58
C MET A 181 3.63 -12.73 -1.83
N VAL A 182 2.78 -12.76 -0.79
CA VAL A 182 1.40 -13.28 -0.90
C VAL A 182 0.59 -12.47 -1.91
N VAL A 183 0.68 -11.14 -1.85
CA VAL A 183 -0.02 -10.23 -2.78
C VAL A 183 0.42 -10.49 -4.22
N ASN A 184 1.73 -10.54 -4.49
CA ASN A 184 2.23 -10.78 -5.84
C ASN A 184 1.82 -12.17 -6.36
N ALA A 185 1.97 -13.21 -5.55
CA ALA A 185 1.59 -14.58 -5.94
C ALA A 185 0.09 -14.69 -6.23
N ALA A 186 -0.76 -14.18 -5.33
CA ALA A 186 -2.20 -14.20 -5.52
C ALA A 186 -2.63 -13.37 -6.74
N GLN A 187 -2.07 -12.20 -6.93
CA GLN A 187 -2.39 -11.32 -8.05
C GLN A 187 -2.02 -11.95 -9.40
N LEU A 188 -0.81 -12.49 -9.52
CA LEU A 188 -0.35 -13.12 -10.75
C LEU A 188 -1.18 -14.36 -11.11
N ALA A 189 -1.41 -15.25 -10.13
CA ALA A 189 -2.20 -16.46 -10.34
C ALA A 189 -3.64 -16.16 -10.73
N THR A 190 -4.29 -15.27 -9.98
CA THR A 190 -5.73 -15.01 -10.18
C THR A 190 -6.03 -14.10 -11.37
N TYR A 191 -5.17 -13.13 -11.67
CA TYR A 191 -5.36 -12.24 -12.82
C TYR A 191 -5.35 -13.01 -14.14
N SER A 192 -4.36 -13.86 -14.36
CA SER A 192 -4.24 -14.64 -15.59
C SER A 192 -5.42 -15.59 -15.77
N GLN A 193 -5.83 -16.28 -14.70
CA GLN A 193 -6.97 -17.19 -14.74
C GLN A 193 -8.29 -16.46 -14.94
N ALA A 194 -8.51 -15.34 -14.24
CA ALA A 194 -9.70 -14.51 -14.41
C ALA A 194 -9.81 -13.98 -15.85
N LYS A 195 -8.70 -13.48 -16.41
CA LYS A 195 -8.67 -13.02 -17.81
C LYS A 195 -9.02 -14.15 -18.79
N GLN A 196 -8.42 -15.33 -18.64
CA GLN A 196 -8.73 -16.49 -19.48
C GLN A 196 -10.19 -16.91 -19.36
N ALA A 197 -10.74 -16.98 -18.14
CA ALA A 197 -12.14 -17.35 -17.90
C ALA A 197 -13.12 -16.34 -18.53
N ILE A 198 -12.82 -15.03 -18.43
CA ILE A 198 -13.65 -14.00 -19.05
C ILE A 198 -13.60 -14.09 -20.57
N LEU A 199 -12.42 -14.30 -21.16
CA LEU A 199 -12.29 -14.44 -22.62
C LEU A 199 -12.93 -15.72 -23.13
N SER A 200 -12.81 -16.85 -22.42
CA SER A 200 -13.41 -18.11 -22.81
C SER A 200 -14.93 -18.10 -22.71
N SER A 201 -15.52 -17.21 -21.91
CA SER A 201 -16.98 -17.05 -21.83
C SER A 201 -17.59 -16.49 -23.12
N GLY A 202 -16.80 -15.87 -23.98
CA GLY A 202 -17.25 -15.28 -25.26
C GLY A 202 -18.04 -13.98 -25.16
N TYR A 203 -18.41 -13.56 -23.94
CA TYR A 203 -19.20 -12.32 -23.73
C TYR A 203 -18.38 -11.04 -23.81
N VAL A 204 -17.06 -11.11 -23.51
CA VAL A 204 -16.17 -9.95 -23.44
C VAL A 204 -14.97 -10.17 -24.34
N LYS A 205 -14.72 -9.23 -25.26
CA LYS A 205 -13.52 -9.22 -26.10
C LYS A 205 -12.31 -8.74 -25.31
N ASP A 206 -11.10 -9.09 -25.78
CA ASP A 206 -9.87 -8.58 -25.17
C ASP A 206 -9.80 -7.04 -25.34
N GLY A 207 -9.80 -6.32 -24.24
CA GLY A 207 -9.83 -4.87 -24.19
C GLY A 207 -9.85 -4.35 -22.75
N ILE A 208 -9.95 -3.04 -22.62
CA ILE A 208 -9.91 -2.34 -21.33
C ILE A 208 -10.92 -2.91 -20.32
N PHE A 209 -12.11 -3.25 -20.78
CA PHE A 209 -13.17 -3.81 -19.91
C PHE A 209 -12.81 -5.22 -19.40
N CYS A 210 -12.23 -6.08 -20.22
CA CYS A 210 -11.72 -7.38 -19.80
C CYS A 210 -10.62 -7.24 -18.75
N HIS A 211 -9.67 -6.33 -18.98
CA HIS A 211 -8.60 -6.03 -18.01
C HIS A 211 -9.15 -5.47 -16.71
N PHE A 212 -10.16 -4.60 -16.76
CA PHE A 212 -10.82 -4.05 -15.57
C PHE A 212 -11.48 -5.16 -14.72
N LEU A 213 -12.31 -6.01 -15.34
CA LEU A 213 -12.98 -7.12 -14.65
C LEU A 213 -11.96 -8.11 -14.06
N SER A 214 -10.92 -8.47 -14.83
CA SER A 214 -9.86 -9.36 -14.38
C SER A 214 -9.10 -8.78 -13.20
N SER A 215 -8.84 -7.47 -13.21
CA SER A 215 -8.20 -6.75 -12.11
C SER A 215 -9.08 -6.69 -10.86
N MET A 216 -10.39 -6.50 -11.01
CA MET A 216 -11.34 -6.51 -9.88
C MET A 216 -11.39 -7.87 -9.20
N ILE A 217 -11.50 -8.95 -9.99
CA ILE A 217 -11.51 -10.33 -9.47
C ILE A 217 -10.18 -10.66 -8.79
N SER A 218 -9.06 -10.33 -9.44
CA SER A 218 -7.73 -10.54 -8.88
C SER A 218 -7.51 -9.71 -7.61
N GLY A 219 -7.98 -8.46 -7.58
CA GLY A 219 -7.93 -7.59 -6.42
C GLY A 219 -8.72 -8.15 -5.22
N LEU A 220 -9.90 -8.73 -5.49
CA LEU A 220 -10.70 -9.39 -4.46
C LEU A 220 -9.97 -10.60 -3.88
N ALA A 221 -9.50 -11.51 -4.73
CA ALA A 221 -8.76 -12.70 -4.30
C ALA A 221 -7.48 -12.35 -3.54
N THR A 222 -6.73 -11.37 -4.03
CA THR A 222 -5.51 -10.85 -3.39
C THR A 222 -5.83 -10.25 -2.02
N THR A 223 -6.92 -9.50 -1.89
CA THR A 223 -7.35 -8.93 -0.62
C THR A 223 -7.70 -10.03 0.39
N ILE A 224 -8.46 -11.04 -0.03
CA ILE A 224 -8.82 -12.18 0.83
C ILE A 224 -7.54 -12.89 1.33
N ALA A 225 -6.60 -13.17 0.46
CA ALA A 225 -5.38 -13.88 0.79
C ALA A 225 -4.41 -13.05 1.66
N SER A 226 -4.35 -11.74 1.47
CA SER A 226 -3.39 -10.89 2.18
C SER A 226 -3.86 -10.40 3.56
N MET A 227 -5.17 -10.36 3.81
CA MET A 227 -5.73 -9.81 5.05
C MET A 227 -5.20 -10.45 6.34
N PRO A 228 -5.04 -11.78 6.45
CA PRO A 228 -4.45 -12.37 7.66
C PRO A 228 -3.03 -11.87 7.94
N VAL A 229 -2.22 -11.74 6.88
CA VAL A 229 -0.86 -11.22 7.02
C VAL A 229 -0.87 -9.72 7.36
N ASP A 230 -1.81 -8.96 6.79
CA ASP A 230 -2.01 -7.53 7.10
C ASP A 230 -2.34 -7.31 8.58
N ILE A 231 -3.20 -8.12 9.17
CA ILE A 231 -3.53 -8.03 10.61
C ILE A 231 -2.30 -8.31 11.46
N ALA A 232 -1.57 -9.38 11.15
CA ALA A 232 -0.35 -9.71 11.89
C ALA A 232 0.66 -8.56 11.84
N LYS A 233 0.89 -8.03 10.63
CA LYS A 233 1.76 -6.88 10.41
C LYS A 233 1.33 -5.65 11.22
N THR A 234 0.08 -5.23 11.07
CA THR A 234 -0.45 -4.02 11.71
C THR A 234 -0.36 -4.10 13.23
N ARG A 235 -0.66 -5.26 13.82
CA ARG A 235 -0.57 -5.46 15.27
C ARG A 235 0.88 -5.46 15.77
N ILE A 236 1.80 -6.10 15.06
CA ILE A 236 3.23 -6.09 15.42
C ILE A 236 3.79 -4.66 15.32
N GLN A 237 3.44 -3.90 14.30
CA GLN A 237 3.91 -2.52 14.12
C GLN A 237 3.37 -1.56 15.20
N ASN A 238 2.16 -1.83 15.71
CA ASN A 238 1.56 -1.00 16.77
C ASN A 238 1.82 -1.54 18.19
N MET A 239 2.37 -2.76 18.35
CA MET A 239 2.52 -3.38 19.65
C MET A 239 3.33 -2.53 20.63
N ARG A 240 3.02 -2.67 21.92
CA ARG A 240 3.73 -2.05 23.02
C ARG A 240 4.64 -3.05 23.71
N ILE A 241 5.64 -2.53 24.41
CA ILE A 241 6.43 -3.30 25.37
C ILE A 241 5.77 -3.06 26.71
N ILE A 242 5.24 -4.12 27.34
CA ILE A 242 4.61 -4.11 28.66
C ILE A 242 5.54 -4.89 29.60
N ASP A 243 5.98 -4.26 30.68
CA ASP A 243 6.90 -4.85 31.66
C ASP A 243 8.16 -5.48 31.02
N GLY A 244 8.73 -4.79 30.02
CA GLY A 244 9.94 -5.26 29.32
C GLY A 244 9.70 -6.42 28.33
N LYS A 245 8.45 -6.91 28.17
CA LYS A 245 8.12 -8.00 27.25
C LYS A 245 7.25 -7.48 26.08
N PRO A 246 7.54 -7.89 24.85
CA PRO A 246 6.68 -7.58 23.72
C PRO A 246 5.34 -8.32 23.83
N GLU A 247 4.26 -7.64 23.49
CA GLU A 247 2.88 -8.18 23.48
C GLU A 247 2.75 -9.44 22.60
N TYR A 248 3.49 -9.46 21.48
CA TYR A 248 3.51 -10.57 20.51
C TYR A 248 4.94 -11.02 20.25
N LYS A 249 5.14 -12.35 20.20
CA LYS A 249 6.44 -12.96 19.86
C LYS A 249 6.74 -12.97 18.36
N GLY A 250 5.72 -12.86 17.51
CA GLY A 250 5.84 -12.85 16.06
C GLY A 250 4.49 -12.97 15.34
N ALA A 251 4.52 -13.07 14.01
CA ALA A 251 3.31 -13.10 13.20
C ALA A 251 2.39 -14.28 13.50
N ILE A 252 2.94 -15.46 13.71
CA ILE A 252 2.18 -16.68 14.03
C ILE A 252 1.50 -16.55 15.39
N ASP A 253 2.18 -15.99 16.39
CA ASP A 253 1.61 -15.72 17.72
C ASP A 253 0.43 -14.74 17.63
N VAL A 254 0.56 -13.67 16.81
CA VAL A 254 -0.55 -12.74 16.55
C VAL A 254 -1.75 -13.48 15.96
N LEU A 255 -1.54 -14.25 14.89
CA LEU A 255 -2.63 -14.98 14.21
C LEU A 255 -3.33 -15.96 15.16
N SER A 256 -2.55 -16.72 15.93
CA SER A 256 -3.07 -17.66 16.93
C SER A 256 -3.91 -16.95 17.99
N LYS A 257 -3.41 -15.85 18.55
CA LYS A 257 -4.13 -15.05 19.56
C LYS A 257 -5.39 -14.41 18.99
N VAL A 258 -5.34 -13.90 17.75
CA VAL A 258 -6.53 -13.33 17.08
C VAL A 258 -7.62 -14.39 16.91
N VAL A 259 -7.26 -15.56 16.39
CA VAL A 259 -8.24 -16.65 16.18
C VAL A 259 -8.82 -17.11 17.51
N LYS A 260 -7.97 -17.30 18.54
CA LYS A 260 -8.40 -17.79 19.86
C LYS A 260 -9.28 -16.78 20.61
N ASN A 261 -8.93 -15.49 20.58
CA ASN A 261 -9.59 -14.49 21.42
C ASN A 261 -10.72 -13.75 20.71
N GLU A 262 -10.67 -13.63 19.38
CA GLU A 262 -11.58 -12.81 18.60
C GLU A 262 -12.35 -13.60 17.53
N GLY A 263 -11.97 -14.87 17.31
CA GLY A 263 -12.56 -15.77 16.33
C GLY A 263 -11.90 -15.72 14.95
N PHE A 264 -12.11 -16.77 14.15
CA PHE A 264 -11.47 -16.95 12.84
C PHE A 264 -11.74 -15.81 11.85
N PHE A 265 -13.00 -15.35 11.75
CA PHE A 265 -13.35 -14.26 10.84
C PHE A 265 -12.75 -12.90 11.20
N SER A 266 -12.18 -12.75 12.38
CA SER A 266 -11.47 -11.54 12.79
C SER A 266 -10.20 -11.28 11.98
N LEU A 267 -9.67 -12.31 11.30
CA LEU A 267 -8.55 -12.16 10.37
C LEU A 267 -8.87 -11.28 9.14
N TRP A 268 -10.15 -11.05 8.86
CA TRP A 268 -10.61 -10.17 7.76
C TRP A 268 -11.18 -8.83 8.23
N LYS A 269 -10.88 -8.42 9.47
CA LYS A 269 -11.26 -7.09 9.96
C LYS A 269 -10.61 -6.00 9.09
N GLY A 270 -11.44 -5.06 8.61
CA GLY A 270 -11.00 -4.01 7.71
C GLY A 270 -10.99 -4.40 6.22
N PHE A 271 -11.63 -5.52 5.85
CA PHE A 271 -11.77 -5.95 4.45
C PHE A 271 -12.47 -4.89 3.60
N THR A 272 -13.63 -4.43 4.02
CA THR A 272 -14.43 -3.45 3.27
C THR A 272 -13.66 -2.17 2.94
N PRO A 273 -13.08 -1.43 3.90
CA PRO A 273 -12.33 -0.22 3.57
C PRO A 273 -11.08 -0.51 2.75
N TYR A 274 -10.44 -1.66 2.95
CA TYR A 274 -9.28 -2.04 2.15
C TYR A 274 -9.65 -2.29 0.69
N TYR A 275 -10.72 -3.06 0.43
CA TYR A 275 -11.18 -3.35 -0.93
C TYR A 275 -11.73 -2.10 -1.62
N MET A 276 -12.55 -1.31 -0.93
CA MET A 276 -13.09 -0.05 -1.45
C MET A 276 -12.02 1.00 -1.78
N ARG A 277 -10.87 0.92 -1.14
CA ARG A 277 -9.74 1.80 -1.44
C ARG A 277 -9.09 1.50 -2.79
N LEU A 278 -9.07 0.24 -3.24
CA LEU A 278 -8.32 -0.19 -4.43
C LEU A 278 -8.75 0.55 -5.69
N GLY A 279 -10.07 0.64 -5.93
CA GLY A 279 -10.62 1.34 -7.09
C GLY A 279 -10.26 2.83 -7.11
N PRO A 280 -10.71 3.63 -6.13
CA PRO A 280 -10.44 5.06 -6.11
C PRO A 280 -8.95 5.41 -6.13
N HIS A 281 -8.13 4.69 -5.37
CA HIS A 281 -6.68 4.93 -5.37
C HIS A 281 -6.07 4.75 -6.76
N THR A 282 -6.41 3.67 -7.45
CA THR A 282 -5.89 3.38 -8.79
C THR A 282 -6.37 4.42 -9.81
N VAL A 283 -7.67 4.71 -9.83
CA VAL A 283 -8.27 5.68 -10.75
C VAL A 283 -7.67 7.08 -10.56
N ILE A 284 -7.60 7.56 -9.31
CA ILE A 284 -7.05 8.89 -9.01
C ILE A 284 -5.56 8.95 -9.36
N THR A 285 -4.80 7.88 -9.07
CA THR A 285 -3.39 7.81 -9.45
C THR A 285 -3.22 7.93 -10.96
N PHE A 286 -4.02 7.20 -11.75
CA PHE A 286 -3.96 7.30 -13.21
C PHE A 286 -4.37 8.67 -13.72
N ILE A 287 -5.45 9.27 -13.22
CA ILE A 287 -5.88 10.62 -13.61
C ILE A 287 -4.77 11.64 -13.35
N ILE A 288 -4.19 11.64 -12.15
CA ILE A 288 -3.13 12.58 -11.81
C ILE A 288 -1.91 12.35 -12.69
N LEU A 289 -1.50 11.09 -12.88
CA LEU A 289 -0.35 10.74 -13.72
C LEU A 289 -0.55 11.15 -15.17
N GLU A 290 -1.74 10.94 -15.71
CA GLU A 290 -2.11 11.33 -17.06
C GLU A 290 -2.04 12.86 -17.22
N GLN A 291 -2.62 13.62 -16.29
CA GLN A 291 -2.57 15.08 -16.33
C GLN A 291 -1.14 15.63 -16.21
N MET A 292 -0.30 15.01 -15.37
CA MET A 292 1.11 15.39 -15.25
C MET A 292 1.88 15.08 -16.54
N ASN A 293 1.64 13.93 -17.16
CA ASN A 293 2.26 13.57 -18.43
C ASN A 293 1.80 14.52 -19.54
N ALA A 294 0.50 14.79 -19.66
CA ALA A 294 -0.05 15.73 -20.65
C ALA A 294 0.51 17.13 -20.46
N GLY A 295 0.60 17.61 -19.22
CA GLY A 295 1.24 18.89 -18.89
C GLY A 295 2.71 18.94 -19.32
N TYR A 296 3.47 17.89 -19.07
CA TYR A 296 4.88 17.80 -19.46
C TYR A 296 5.06 17.83 -20.98
N TYR A 297 4.25 17.07 -21.74
CA TYR A 297 4.26 17.11 -23.21
C TYR A 297 3.95 18.50 -23.74
N LYS A 298 2.92 19.15 -23.18
CA LYS A 298 2.48 20.47 -23.62
C LYS A 298 3.46 21.60 -23.28
N PHE A 299 3.95 21.65 -22.03
CA PHE A 299 4.71 22.80 -21.54
C PHE A 299 6.23 22.63 -21.64
N VAL A 300 6.76 21.41 -21.63
CA VAL A 300 8.19 21.14 -21.67
C VAL A 300 8.64 20.66 -23.04
N LEU A 301 7.87 19.78 -23.69
CA LEU A 301 8.25 19.22 -24.99
C LEU A 301 7.58 19.94 -26.17
N GLY A 302 6.65 20.89 -25.91
CA GLY A 302 5.98 21.69 -26.96
C GLY A 302 5.10 20.89 -27.92
N VAL A 303 4.74 19.64 -27.57
CA VAL A 303 3.95 18.73 -28.42
C VAL A 303 2.48 18.83 -28.01
N SER A 304 1.68 19.54 -28.85
CA SER A 304 0.22 19.60 -28.70
C SER A 304 -0.38 18.41 -29.46
N GLY A 305 -1.05 17.48 -28.76
CA GLY A 305 -1.85 16.42 -29.40
C GLY A 305 -1.35 15.00 -29.24
N HIS A 306 -0.67 14.65 -28.14
CA HIS A 306 -0.44 13.25 -27.82
C HIS A 306 -1.75 12.62 -27.35
N GLN A 307 -2.26 11.64 -28.11
CA GLN A 307 -3.36 10.80 -27.65
C GLN A 307 -2.83 10.00 -26.44
N THR A 308 -3.28 10.39 -25.26
CA THR A 308 -3.08 9.62 -24.02
C THR A 308 -3.84 8.30 -24.16
N LEU A 309 -3.15 7.20 -23.93
CA LEU A 309 -3.70 5.84 -23.95
C LEU A 309 -4.67 5.61 -22.79
#